data_478518a7440ed00abc3881f48fa4d09e
#
_entry.id   478518a7440ed00abc3881f48fa4d09e
#
_cell.length_a   1.000
_cell.length_b   1.000
_cell.length_c   1.000
_cell.angle_alpha   90.00
_cell.angle_beta   90.00
_cell.angle_gamma   90.00
#
_symmetry.space_group_name_H-M   'P 1'
#
loop_
_entity.id
_entity.type
_entity.pdbx_description
1 polymer ?
#
loop_
_entity_poly.entity_id
_entity_poly.type
_entity_poly.pdbx_seq_one_letter_code
_entity_poly.pdbx_strand_id
1 'polypeptide(L)'
;GGKTVTVAKAMAVAQPQAALVHYAAEHKKMATIGTEQSLVIDPGSRTFDWLVTRGMRLVQKQSHSINRGMSDVLRLLAAEISKDVGSPYRDYDAIDLALRSGKSPVIFQKPYDMGRHLPLAESVAQQAVSTMRQWIETPESLQNIILVGGGAFLFKKAVKAAFPKHRIHEVKEPMFANVRGFQLAGQNYAASAIAPGRDRGAGEIA
;
A
#
# COMPACT_ATOMS: atom_id res chain seq x y z
N GLY A 1 37.44 10.63 0.29
CA GLY A 1 37.70 9.22 0.46
C GLY A 1 36.46 8.41 0.21
N GLY A 2 36.42 7.62 -0.88
CA GLY A 2 35.30 6.74 -1.19
C GLY A 2 35.23 5.59 -0.18
N LYS A 3 34.01 5.26 0.29
CA LYS A 3 33.77 4.06 1.09
C LYS A 3 33.38 2.92 0.15
N THR A 4 34.06 1.79 0.24
CA THR A 4 33.65 0.57 -0.44
C THR A 4 32.57 -0.11 0.39
N VAL A 5 31.43 -0.43 -0.25
CA VAL A 5 30.33 -1.15 0.38
C VAL A 5 30.21 -2.51 -0.29
N THR A 6 30.23 -3.57 0.50
CA THR A 6 30.07 -4.95 0.02
C THR A 6 28.75 -5.51 0.53
N VAL A 7 27.94 -6.06 -0.38
CA VAL A 7 26.67 -6.73 -0.03
C VAL A 7 26.98 -8.17 0.39
N ALA A 8 26.89 -8.46 1.69
CA ALA A 8 27.17 -9.78 2.22
C ALA A 8 25.99 -10.77 2.05
N LYS A 9 24.74 -10.27 2.09
CA LYS A 9 23.52 -11.09 1.94
C LYS A 9 22.35 -10.24 1.41
N ALA A 10 21.48 -10.86 0.64
CA ALA A 10 20.20 -10.30 0.21
C ALA A 10 19.06 -11.21 0.66
N MET A 11 17.93 -10.60 1.03
CA MET A 11 16.70 -11.30 1.41
C MET A 11 15.53 -10.71 0.63
N ALA A 12 14.61 -11.56 0.17
CA ALA A 12 13.36 -11.15 -0.46
C ALA A 12 12.24 -11.16 0.58
N VAL A 13 11.48 -10.05 0.64
CA VAL A 13 10.30 -9.90 1.49
C VAL A 13 9.20 -9.26 0.63
N ALA A 14 7.96 -9.74 0.74
CA ALA A 14 6.84 -9.11 0.03
C ALA A 14 6.61 -7.68 0.54
N GLN A 15 6.33 -6.74 -0.38
CA GLN A 15 6.16 -5.32 -0.02
C GLN A 15 5.12 -5.12 1.10
N PRO A 16 3.89 -5.67 1.03
CA PRO A 16 2.93 -5.50 2.10
C PRO A 16 3.33 -6.16 3.43
N GLN A 17 4.18 -7.21 3.39
CA GLN A 17 4.74 -7.83 4.60
C GLN A 17 5.74 -6.89 5.29
N ALA A 18 6.55 -6.18 4.52
CA ALA A 18 7.42 -5.13 5.06
C ALA A 18 6.59 -4.00 5.69
N ALA A 19 5.51 -3.56 5.04
CA ALA A 19 4.60 -2.58 5.61
C ALA A 19 3.97 -3.04 6.94
N LEU A 20 3.66 -4.34 7.09
CA LEU A 20 3.18 -4.91 8.35
C LEU A 20 4.22 -4.78 9.48
N VAL A 21 5.50 -5.03 9.18
CA VAL A 21 6.60 -4.83 10.13
C VAL A 21 6.69 -3.36 10.56
N HIS A 22 6.62 -2.44 9.60
CA HIS A 22 6.63 -1.01 9.89
C HIS A 22 5.45 -0.60 10.78
N TYR A 23 4.23 -1.02 10.44
CA TYR A 23 3.04 -0.79 11.24
C TYR A 23 3.19 -1.31 12.67
N ALA A 24 3.67 -2.55 12.83
CA ALA A 24 3.85 -3.16 14.13
C ALA A 24 4.87 -2.40 15.00
N ALA A 25 5.94 -1.89 14.40
CA ALA A 25 6.93 -1.07 15.09
C ALA A 25 6.35 0.31 15.48
N GLU A 26 5.68 0.99 14.56
CA GLU A 26 5.09 2.32 14.79
C GLU A 26 4.03 2.29 15.90
N HIS A 27 3.21 1.24 15.93
CA HIS A 27 2.10 1.10 16.87
C HIS A 27 2.43 0.26 18.11
N LYS A 28 3.72 -0.08 18.33
CA LYS A 28 4.19 -0.91 19.47
C LYS A 28 3.52 -2.28 19.56
N LYS A 29 3.18 -2.85 18.40
CA LYS A 29 2.48 -4.14 18.26
C LYS A 29 3.41 -5.33 17.96
N MET A 30 4.72 -5.16 18.02
CA MET A 30 5.67 -6.23 17.68
C MET A 30 5.47 -7.53 18.51
N ALA A 31 4.97 -7.41 19.74
CA ALA A 31 4.70 -8.57 20.58
C ALA A 31 3.40 -9.31 20.18
N THR A 32 2.37 -8.61 19.73
CA THR A 32 1.04 -9.18 19.44
C THR A 32 0.84 -9.54 17.99
N ILE A 33 1.45 -8.79 17.07
CA ILE A 33 1.29 -8.97 15.63
C ILE A 33 1.64 -10.41 15.18
N GLY A 34 2.54 -11.09 15.90
CA GLY A 34 2.96 -12.47 15.61
C GLY A 34 1.85 -13.52 15.77
N THR A 35 0.76 -13.20 16.45
CA THR A 35 -0.40 -14.09 16.66
C THR A 35 -1.68 -13.57 16.02
N GLU A 36 -1.72 -12.29 15.65
CA GLU A 36 -2.89 -11.63 15.06
C GLU A 36 -3.04 -11.93 13.56
N GLN A 37 -4.27 -11.95 13.08
CA GLN A 37 -4.53 -11.97 11.64
C GLN A 37 -4.64 -10.54 11.13
N SER A 38 -3.87 -10.24 10.08
CA SER A 38 -3.77 -8.89 9.53
C SER A 38 -4.03 -8.89 8.03
N LEU A 39 -4.68 -7.84 7.54
CA LEU A 39 -4.84 -7.51 6.13
C LEU A 39 -4.08 -6.21 5.87
N VAL A 40 -3.07 -6.27 5.02
CA VAL A 40 -2.37 -5.10 4.49
C VAL A 40 -2.88 -4.82 3.09
N ILE A 41 -3.26 -3.58 2.83
CA ILE A 41 -3.80 -3.11 1.55
C ILE A 41 -2.87 -2.02 1.04
N ASP A 42 -2.29 -2.21 -0.13
CA ASP A 42 -1.29 -1.33 -0.75
C ASP A 42 -1.73 -0.89 -2.15
N PRO A 43 -2.53 0.17 -2.28
CA PRO A 43 -2.79 0.81 -3.56
C PRO A 43 -1.54 1.58 -4.03
N GLY A 44 -0.78 0.94 -4.88
CA GLY A 44 0.43 1.48 -5.50
C GLY A 44 0.14 2.32 -6.76
N SER A 45 1.19 2.63 -7.51
CA SER A 45 1.07 3.35 -8.78
C SER A 45 0.45 2.48 -9.88
N ARG A 46 0.92 1.25 -10.06
CA ARG A 46 0.49 0.35 -11.13
C ARG A 46 -0.42 -0.78 -10.66
N THR A 47 -0.24 -1.22 -9.42
CA THR A 47 -0.92 -2.37 -8.83
C THR A 47 -1.71 -1.95 -7.60
N PHE A 48 -2.72 -2.74 -7.31
CA PHE A 48 -3.42 -2.76 -6.03
C PHE A 48 -3.15 -4.13 -5.41
N ASP A 49 -2.34 -4.12 -4.38
CA ASP A 49 -1.84 -5.31 -3.72
C ASP A 49 -2.54 -5.48 -2.36
N TRP A 50 -2.82 -6.73 -2.00
CA TRP A 50 -3.26 -7.03 -0.65
C TRP A 50 -2.66 -8.33 -0.16
N LEU A 51 -2.41 -8.37 1.13
CA LEU A 51 -1.77 -9.48 1.79
C LEU A 51 -2.48 -9.77 3.10
N VAL A 52 -2.94 -11.02 3.24
CA VAL A 52 -3.46 -11.53 4.49
C VAL A 52 -2.37 -12.34 5.18
N THR A 53 -2.16 -12.09 6.47
CA THR A 53 -1.22 -12.84 7.28
C THR A 53 -1.90 -13.42 8.52
N ARG A 54 -1.35 -14.52 9.02
CA ARG A 54 -1.59 -15.02 10.37
C ARG A 54 -0.25 -14.96 11.13
N GLY A 55 -0.15 -14.02 12.03
CA GLY A 55 1.15 -13.56 12.49
C GLY A 55 1.95 -12.99 11.32
N MET A 56 3.19 -13.45 11.15
CA MET A 56 4.06 -13.07 10.03
C MET A 56 3.97 -14.03 8.84
N ARG A 57 3.13 -15.08 8.91
CA ARG A 57 2.98 -16.06 7.83
C ARG A 57 1.93 -15.59 6.83
N LEU A 58 2.29 -15.62 5.56
CA LEU A 58 1.41 -15.30 4.45
C LEU A 58 0.28 -16.34 4.29
N VAL A 59 -0.95 -15.87 4.15
CA VAL A 59 -2.11 -16.68 3.74
C VAL A 59 -2.30 -16.51 2.24
N GLN A 60 -1.59 -17.32 1.44
CA GLN A 60 -1.53 -17.19 -0.03
C GLN A 60 -2.90 -17.16 -0.69
N LYS A 61 -3.82 -18.03 -0.26
CA LYS A 61 -5.18 -18.13 -0.84
C LYS A 61 -5.99 -16.84 -0.72
N GLN A 62 -5.66 -15.98 0.23
CA GLN A 62 -6.37 -14.73 0.48
C GLN A 62 -5.53 -13.48 0.12
N SER A 63 -4.35 -13.68 -0.45
CA SER A 63 -3.42 -12.61 -0.84
C SER A 63 -3.29 -12.58 -2.35
N HIS A 64 -3.33 -11.38 -2.95
CA HIS A 64 -3.25 -11.24 -4.39
C HIS A 64 -2.80 -9.83 -4.81
N SER A 65 -2.55 -9.66 -6.10
CA SER A 65 -2.23 -8.39 -6.75
C SER A 65 -3.05 -8.26 -8.03
N ILE A 66 -3.58 -7.09 -8.28
CA ILE A 66 -4.24 -6.76 -9.56
C ILE A 66 -3.64 -5.52 -10.19
N ASN A 67 -3.66 -5.47 -11.51
CA ASN A 67 -3.19 -4.30 -12.28
C ASN A 67 -4.24 -3.18 -12.25
N ARG A 68 -4.46 -2.58 -11.10
CA ARG A 68 -5.43 -1.51 -10.83
C ARG A 68 -4.85 -0.55 -9.80
N GLY A 69 -3.96 0.34 -10.23
CA GLY A 69 -3.32 1.31 -9.35
C GLY A 69 -3.73 2.75 -9.67
N MET A 70 -3.02 3.70 -9.05
CA MET A 70 -3.22 5.14 -9.27
C MET A 70 -3.06 5.54 -10.73
N SER A 71 -2.19 4.85 -11.50
CA SER A 71 -2.00 5.15 -12.92
C SER A 71 -3.27 4.97 -13.76
N ASP A 72 -4.14 4.01 -13.39
CA ASP A 72 -5.42 3.84 -14.10
C ASP A 72 -6.39 4.97 -13.79
N VAL A 73 -6.42 5.42 -12.54
CA VAL A 73 -7.20 6.59 -12.12
C VAL A 73 -6.73 7.83 -12.90
N LEU A 74 -5.42 8.08 -12.92
CA LEU A 74 -4.85 9.25 -13.57
C LEU A 74 -5.11 9.26 -15.09
N ARG A 75 -4.98 8.10 -15.76
CA ARG A 75 -5.28 7.96 -17.19
C ARG A 75 -6.76 8.19 -17.48
N LEU A 76 -7.65 7.62 -16.66
CA LEU A 76 -9.09 7.81 -16.80
C LEU A 76 -9.45 9.30 -16.68
N LEU A 77 -8.96 9.97 -15.65
CA LEU A 77 -9.22 11.39 -15.45
C LEU A 77 -8.62 12.26 -16.56
N ALA A 78 -7.40 11.96 -17.02
CA ALA A 78 -6.78 12.66 -18.13
C ALA A 78 -7.58 12.54 -19.43
N ALA A 79 -8.17 11.35 -19.67
CA ALA A 79 -9.04 11.14 -20.82
C ALA A 79 -10.33 11.97 -20.75
N GLU A 80 -10.96 12.06 -19.57
CA GLU A 80 -12.15 12.88 -19.37
C GLU A 80 -11.84 14.40 -19.48
N ILE A 81 -10.75 14.84 -18.87
CA ILE A 81 -10.26 16.22 -19.02
C ILE A 81 -10.03 16.54 -20.51
N SER A 82 -9.39 15.62 -21.25
CA SER A 82 -9.13 15.81 -22.68
C SER A 82 -10.41 16.03 -23.49
N LYS A 83 -11.47 15.28 -23.16
CA LYS A 83 -12.81 15.48 -23.79
C LYS A 83 -13.37 16.86 -23.47
N ASP A 84 -13.31 17.28 -22.22
CA ASP A 84 -13.87 18.55 -21.77
C ASP A 84 -13.16 19.77 -22.37
N VAL A 85 -11.83 19.69 -22.49
CA VAL A 85 -11.03 20.81 -23.01
C VAL A 85 -10.82 20.76 -24.51
N GLY A 86 -11.29 19.71 -25.19
CA GLY A 86 -11.19 19.53 -26.63
C GLY A 86 -9.77 19.31 -27.16
N SER A 87 -8.82 18.95 -26.31
CA SER A 87 -7.42 18.67 -26.67
C SER A 87 -6.78 17.64 -25.74
N PRO A 88 -5.75 16.89 -26.20
CA PRO A 88 -5.08 15.92 -25.36
C PRO A 88 -4.47 16.55 -24.09
N TYR A 89 -4.87 16.06 -22.94
CA TYR A 89 -4.31 16.43 -21.63
C TYR A 89 -3.62 15.23 -20.99
N ARG A 90 -2.35 15.36 -20.61
CA ARG A 90 -1.53 14.24 -20.09
C ARG A 90 -0.68 14.63 -18.90
N ASP A 91 -0.98 15.75 -18.25
CA ASP A 91 -0.28 16.16 -17.04
C ASP A 91 -0.81 15.36 -15.84
N TYR A 92 -0.31 14.12 -15.70
CA TYR A 92 -0.70 13.21 -14.63
C TYR A 92 -0.27 13.73 -13.27
N ASP A 93 0.82 14.47 -13.17
CA ASP A 93 1.33 15.03 -11.92
C ASP A 93 0.39 16.13 -11.41
N ALA A 94 -0.10 16.99 -12.31
CA ALA A 94 -1.10 17.99 -11.95
C ALA A 94 -2.42 17.34 -11.48
N ILE A 95 -2.85 16.25 -12.12
CA ILE A 95 -4.04 15.50 -11.70
C ILE A 95 -3.81 14.87 -10.30
N ASP A 96 -2.68 14.18 -10.07
CA ASP A 96 -2.38 13.57 -8.77
C ASP A 96 -2.30 14.62 -7.66
N LEU A 97 -1.64 15.75 -7.93
CA LEU A 97 -1.58 16.87 -6.99
C LEU A 97 -2.99 17.43 -6.68
N ALA A 98 -3.83 17.56 -7.68
CA ALA A 98 -5.21 18.03 -7.50
C ALA A 98 -6.02 17.07 -6.63
N LEU A 99 -5.93 15.75 -6.88
CA LEU A 99 -6.59 14.72 -6.07
C LEU A 99 -6.14 14.74 -4.61
N ARG A 100 -4.84 14.96 -4.35
CA ARG A 100 -4.27 14.97 -2.98
C ARG A 100 -4.55 16.26 -2.23
N SER A 101 -4.47 17.39 -2.92
CA SER A 101 -4.55 18.72 -2.28
C SER A 101 -5.95 19.32 -2.31
N GLY A 102 -6.85 18.79 -3.14
CA GLY A 102 -8.16 19.40 -3.44
C GLY A 102 -8.06 20.70 -4.24
N LYS A 103 -6.87 21.09 -4.72
CA LYS A 103 -6.67 22.31 -5.51
C LYS A 103 -6.90 22.01 -6.98
N SER A 104 -7.65 22.87 -7.67
CA SER A 104 -7.90 22.78 -9.11
C SER A 104 -6.60 22.92 -9.91
N PRO A 105 -6.32 22.04 -10.87
CA PRO A 105 -5.23 22.24 -11.81
C PRO A 105 -5.54 23.43 -12.73
N VAL A 106 -4.49 24.07 -13.25
CA VAL A 106 -4.65 25.17 -14.21
C VAL A 106 -4.50 24.62 -15.62
N ILE A 107 -5.56 24.76 -16.44
CA ILE A 107 -5.58 24.33 -17.84
C ILE A 107 -5.95 25.53 -18.69
N PHE A 108 -5.14 25.83 -19.73
CA PHE A 108 -5.29 27.03 -20.56
C PHE A 108 -5.47 28.30 -19.71
N GLN A 109 -4.61 28.48 -18.72
CA GLN A 109 -4.58 29.63 -17.80
C GLN A 109 -5.84 29.81 -16.91
N LYS A 110 -6.70 28.81 -16.85
CA LYS A 110 -7.92 28.82 -16.02
C LYS A 110 -7.94 27.66 -15.04
N PRO A 111 -8.41 27.88 -13.80
CA PRO A 111 -8.66 26.77 -12.87
C PRO A 111 -9.67 25.80 -13.48
N TYR A 112 -9.35 24.50 -13.46
CA TYR A 112 -10.23 23.46 -13.98
C TYR A 112 -10.87 22.70 -12.81
N ASP A 113 -12.20 22.63 -12.77
CA ASP A 113 -12.92 21.93 -11.72
C ASP A 113 -12.81 20.41 -11.89
N MET A 114 -12.02 19.78 -11.00
CA MET A 114 -11.88 18.34 -10.91
C MET A 114 -13.04 17.64 -10.21
N GLY A 115 -13.89 18.37 -9.49
CA GLY A 115 -14.96 17.82 -8.66
C GLY A 115 -15.93 16.92 -9.43
N ARG A 116 -16.22 17.29 -10.67
CA ARG A 116 -17.11 16.54 -11.59
C ARG A 116 -16.58 15.12 -11.93
N HIS A 117 -15.28 14.88 -11.83
CA HIS A 117 -14.64 13.62 -12.17
C HIS A 117 -14.25 12.78 -10.96
N LEU A 118 -14.37 13.30 -9.74
CA LEU A 118 -14.08 12.54 -8.51
C LEU A 118 -14.88 11.24 -8.40
N PRO A 119 -16.18 11.17 -8.79
CA PRO A 119 -16.93 9.91 -8.76
C PRO A 119 -16.30 8.82 -9.64
N LEU A 120 -15.65 9.19 -10.75
CA LEU A 120 -14.94 8.23 -11.61
C LEU A 120 -13.70 7.65 -10.90
N ALA A 121 -12.91 8.51 -10.26
CA ALA A 121 -11.76 8.09 -9.47
C ALA A 121 -12.19 7.15 -8.32
N GLU A 122 -13.24 7.52 -7.59
CA GLU A 122 -13.83 6.69 -6.52
C GLU A 122 -14.34 5.34 -7.05
N SER A 123 -14.93 5.31 -8.25
CA SER A 123 -15.41 4.07 -8.88
C SER A 123 -14.26 3.06 -9.13
N VAL A 124 -13.12 3.53 -9.60
CA VAL A 124 -11.93 2.68 -9.79
C VAL A 124 -11.49 2.07 -8.46
N ALA A 125 -11.41 2.89 -7.41
CA ALA A 125 -11.06 2.42 -6.08
C ALA A 125 -12.08 1.40 -5.55
N GLN A 126 -13.37 1.65 -5.72
CA GLN A 126 -14.45 0.74 -5.31
C GLN A 126 -14.36 -0.61 -6.01
N GLN A 127 -14.11 -0.63 -7.34
CA GLN A 127 -13.98 -1.86 -8.11
C GLN A 127 -12.78 -2.70 -7.62
N ALA A 128 -11.63 -2.08 -7.42
CA ALA A 128 -10.44 -2.78 -6.92
C ALA A 128 -10.68 -3.37 -5.52
N VAL A 129 -11.27 -2.59 -4.61
CA VAL A 129 -11.58 -3.03 -3.25
C VAL A 129 -12.66 -4.13 -3.25
N SER A 130 -13.67 -4.05 -4.13
CA SER A 130 -14.68 -5.11 -4.29
C SER A 130 -14.05 -6.41 -4.75
N THR A 131 -13.09 -6.36 -5.69
CA THR A 131 -12.34 -7.54 -6.11
C THR A 131 -11.57 -8.14 -4.94
N MET A 132 -10.80 -7.33 -4.21
CA MET A 132 -10.09 -7.80 -3.01
C MET A 132 -11.03 -8.44 -2.00
N ARG A 133 -12.20 -7.83 -1.76
CA ARG A 133 -13.15 -8.33 -0.75
C ARG A 133 -13.63 -9.75 -1.01
N GLN A 134 -13.70 -10.18 -2.28
CA GLN A 134 -14.07 -11.54 -2.67
C GLN A 134 -13.02 -12.59 -2.28
N TRP A 135 -11.76 -12.18 -2.10
CA TRP A 135 -10.67 -13.06 -1.67
C TRP A 135 -10.58 -13.23 -0.16
N ILE A 136 -11.23 -12.38 0.62
CA ILE A 136 -11.18 -12.42 2.07
C ILE A 136 -12.29 -13.33 2.60
N GLU A 137 -11.93 -14.55 2.97
CA GLU A 137 -12.89 -15.59 3.38
C GLU A 137 -13.49 -15.32 4.77
N THR A 138 -12.66 -14.87 5.73
CA THR A 138 -13.05 -14.67 7.14
C THR A 138 -12.71 -13.26 7.63
N PRO A 139 -13.42 -12.23 7.13
CA PRO A 139 -13.12 -10.86 7.53
C PRO A 139 -13.28 -10.61 9.03
N GLU A 140 -14.19 -11.32 9.69
CA GLU A 140 -14.42 -11.23 11.15
C GLU A 140 -13.22 -11.65 11.99
N SER A 141 -12.29 -12.42 11.43
CA SER A 141 -11.07 -12.85 12.13
C SER A 141 -9.91 -11.85 12.00
N LEU A 142 -10.06 -10.80 11.20
CA LEU A 142 -9.05 -9.78 11.02
C LEU A 142 -8.98 -8.87 12.25
N GLN A 143 -7.86 -8.85 12.96
CA GLN A 143 -7.60 -7.93 14.05
C GLN A 143 -7.03 -6.59 13.56
N ASN A 144 -6.30 -6.61 12.43
CA ASN A 144 -5.72 -5.40 11.86
C ASN A 144 -6.05 -5.31 10.36
N ILE A 145 -6.57 -4.15 9.95
CA ILE A 145 -6.65 -3.77 8.53
C ILE A 145 -5.80 -2.51 8.37
N ILE A 146 -4.74 -2.62 7.58
CA ILE A 146 -3.69 -1.61 7.46
C ILE A 146 -3.68 -1.13 6.02
N LEU A 147 -3.85 0.17 5.83
CA LEU A 147 -3.83 0.82 4.53
C LEU A 147 -2.52 1.59 4.36
N VAL A 148 -1.75 1.21 3.34
CA VAL A 148 -0.46 1.78 2.99
C VAL A 148 -0.43 2.19 1.52
N GLY A 149 0.72 2.58 0.98
CA GLY A 149 0.89 2.92 -0.43
C GLY A 149 0.50 4.35 -0.79
N GLY A 150 0.95 4.77 -1.95
CA GLY A 150 0.74 6.14 -2.44
C GLY A 150 -0.72 6.48 -2.78
N GLY A 151 -1.55 5.47 -3.06
CA GLY A 151 -2.97 5.62 -3.36
C GLY A 151 -3.89 5.57 -2.12
N ALA A 152 -3.35 5.35 -0.92
CA ALA A 152 -4.14 5.15 0.30
C ALA A 152 -5.24 6.20 0.50
N PHE A 153 -4.94 7.48 0.24
CA PHE A 153 -5.89 8.60 0.41
C PHE A 153 -7.17 8.43 -0.41
N LEU A 154 -7.07 7.94 -1.65
CA LEU A 154 -8.20 7.76 -2.55
C LEU A 154 -8.99 6.48 -2.21
N PHE A 155 -8.27 5.40 -1.85
CA PHE A 155 -8.88 4.09 -1.61
C PHE A 155 -9.52 3.96 -0.22
N LYS A 156 -9.17 4.82 0.74
CA LYS A 156 -9.63 4.75 2.13
C LYS A 156 -11.15 4.65 2.28
N LYS A 157 -11.90 5.45 1.53
CA LYS A 157 -13.38 5.46 1.57
C LYS A 157 -13.95 4.11 1.14
N ALA A 158 -13.43 3.54 0.06
CA ALA A 158 -13.85 2.23 -0.45
C ALA A 158 -13.50 1.10 0.53
N VAL A 159 -12.28 1.11 1.10
CA VAL A 159 -11.85 0.14 2.12
C VAL A 159 -12.75 0.23 3.36
N LYS A 160 -13.06 1.43 3.85
CA LYS A 160 -13.96 1.60 5.00
C LYS A 160 -15.36 1.07 4.72
N ALA A 161 -15.88 1.27 3.52
CA ALA A 161 -17.18 0.74 3.11
C ALA A 161 -17.17 -0.80 3.02
N ALA A 162 -16.08 -1.41 2.56
CA ALA A 162 -15.93 -2.86 2.47
C ALA A 162 -15.78 -3.55 3.85
N PHE A 163 -15.27 -2.81 4.85
CA PHE A 163 -15.05 -3.31 6.22
C PHE A 163 -15.65 -2.37 7.28
N PRO A 164 -16.99 -2.18 7.30
CA PRO A 164 -17.64 -1.15 8.12
C PRO A 164 -17.48 -1.38 9.64
N LYS A 165 -17.30 -2.63 10.05
CA LYS A 165 -17.13 -3.03 11.45
C LYS A 165 -15.68 -2.99 11.94
N HIS A 166 -14.72 -2.75 11.04
CA HIS A 166 -13.30 -2.74 11.37
C HIS A 166 -12.74 -1.32 11.47
N ARG A 167 -11.75 -1.16 12.31
CA ARG A 167 -10.89 0.01 12.29
C ARG A 167 -9.88 -0.14 11.16
N ILE A 168 -9.77 0.87 10.30
CA ILE A 168 -8.74 0.95 9.28
C ILE A 168 -7.57 1.75 9.86
N HIS A 169 -6.42 1.12 9.91
CA HIS A 169 -5.18 1.73 10.40
C HIS A 169 -4.41 2.32 9.22
N GLU A 170 -3.92 3.51 9.39
CA GLU A 170 -2.99 4.16 8.48
C GLU A 170 -1.67 4.36 9.20
N VAL A 171 -0.56 4.18 8.50
CA VAL A 171 0.76 4.52 9.00
C VAL A 171 1.14 5.94 8.60
N LYS A 172 2.07 6.56 9.31
CA LYS A 172 2.63 7.83 8.87
C LYS A 172 3.34 7.66 7.54
N GLU A 173 3.10 8.60 6.62
CA GLU A 173 3.69 8.57 5.28
C GLU A 173 3.52 7.20 4.58
N PRO A 174 2.29 6.78 4.28
CA PRO A 174 1.97 5.42 3.84
C PRO A 174 2.70 5.02 2.55
N MET A 175 3.13 5.98 1.73
CA MET A 175 3.95 5.76 0.54
C MET A 175 5.30 5.11 0.87
N PHE A 176 5.87 5.39 2.05
CA PHE A 176 7.17 4.87 2.49
C PHE A 176 7.07 3.65 3.42
N ALA A 177 5.88 3.14 3.68
CA ALA A 177 5.67 2.03 4.62
C ALA A 177 6.52 0.80 4.27
N ASN A 178 6.55 0.42 2.99
CA ASN A 178 7.30 -0.73 2.52
C ASN A 178 8.80 -0.57 2.74
N VAL A 179 9.39 0.57 2.32
CA VAL A 179 10.84 0.81 2.44
C VAL A 179 11.28 0.90 3.90
N ARG A 180 10.47 1.50 4.77
CA ARG A 180 10.74 1.55 6.21
C ARG A 180 10.67 0.15 6.84
N GLY A 181 9.71 -0.66 6.41
CA GLY A 181 9.61 -2.05 6.82
C GLY A 181 10.81 -2.89 6.39
N PHE A 182 11.28 -2.74 5.16
CA PHE A 182 12.52 -3.38 4.68
C PHE A 182 13.74 -2.96 5.50
N GLN A 183 13.86 -1.67 5.82
CA GLN A 183 14.93 -1.16 6.67
C GLN A 183 14.91 -1.81 8.05
N LEU A 184 13.75 -1.87 8.70
CA LEU A 184 13.59 -2.50 10.02
C LEU A 184 13.91 -3.99 9.98
N ALA A 185 13.44 -4.72 8.96
CA ALA A 185 13.74 -6.13 8.78
C ALA A 185 15.26 -6.37 8.60
N GLY A 186 15.93 -5.55 7.80
CA GLY A 186 17.38 -5.61 7.59
C GLY A 186 18.16 -5.30 8.86
N GLN A 187 17.76 -4.29 9.63
CA GLN A 187 18.39 -3.93 10.91
C GLN A 187 18.25 -5.06 11.93
N ASN A 188 17.06 -5.66 12.06
CA ASN A 188 16.83 -6.78 12.96
C ASN A 188 17.66 -8.01 12.59
N TYR A 189 17.79 -8.29 11.29
CA TYR A 189 18.64 -9.36 10.80
C TYR A 189 20.11 -9.10 11.14
N ALA A 190 20.63 -7.88 10.87
CA ALA A 190 22.01 -7.53 11.18
C ALA A 190 22.31 -7.64 12.68
N ALA A 191 21.41 -7.15 13.53
CA ALA A 191 21.55 -7.23 14.99
C ALA A 191 21.61 -8.69 15.48
N SER A 192 20.78 -9.57 14.92
CA SER A 192 20.78 -11.00 15.27
C SER A 192 21.99 -11.77 14.72
N ALA A 193 22.60 -11.29 13.64
CA ALA A 193 23.83 -11.89 13.07
C ALA A 193 25.10 -11.50 13.85
N ILE A 194 25.08 -10.36 14.54
CA ILE A 194 26.21 -9.84 15.32
C ILE A 194 26.21 -10.37 16.76
N ALA A 195 25.05 -10.84 17.28
CA ALA A 195 24.94 -11.36 18.63
C ALA A 195 25.73 -12.68 18.76
N PRO A 196 26.76 -12.80 19.61
CA PRO A 196 27.55 -14.01 19.76
C PRO A 196 26.70 -15.12 20.40
N GLY A 197 26.62 -16.27 19.73
CA GLY A 197 26.20 -17.53 20.31
C GLY A 197 24.72 -17.85 20.27
N ARG A 198 24.17 -18.08 19.07
CA ARG A 198 23.11 -19.08 18.86
C ARG A 198 23.37 -19.78 17.52
N ASP A 199 23.93 -20.98 17.65
CA ASP A 199 23.95 -21.96 16.57
C ASP A 199 22.50 -22.20 16.12
N ARG A 200 22.13 -21.64 14.96
CA ARG A 200 20.81 -21.88 14.38
C ARG A 200 20.99 -22.86 13.25
N GLY A 201 20.66 -24.11 13.58
CA GLY A 201 20.42 -25.11 12.58
C GLY A 201 19.56 -24.52 11.45
N ALA A 202 19.97 -24.81 10.23
CA ALA A 202 19.30 -24.44 9.01
C ALA A 202 17.83 -24.85 9.04
N GLY A 203 16.94 -23.89 9.36
CA GLY A 203 15.51 -24.01 9.21
C GLY A 203 15.14 -23.23 7.95
N GLU A 204 14.97 -23.93 6.85
CA GLU A 204 14.34 -23.41 5.64
C GLU A 204 12.98 -22.84 5.99
N ILE A 205 12.79 -21.56 5.68
CA ILE A 205 11.47 -20.94 5.70
C ILE A 205 10.89 -21.17 4.29
N ALA A 206 10.11 -22.23 4.15
CA ALA A 206 9.21 -22.42 3.02
C ALA A 206 7.96 -21.54 3.17
#